data_f255c627f3a924b741cc6f6c033ff3c0
#
_entry.id   f255c627f3a924b741cc6f6c033ff3c0
#
_cell.length_a   1.000
_cell.length_b   1.000
_cell.length_c   1.000
_cell.angle_alpha   90.00
_cell.angle_beta   90.00
_cell.angle_gamma   90.00
#
_symmetry.space_group_name_H-M   'P 1'
#
loop_
_entity.id
_entity.type
_entity.pdbx_description
1 polymer ?
#
loop_
_entity_poly.entity_id
_entity_poly.type
_entity_poly.pdbx_seq_one_letter_code
_entity_poly.pdbx_strand_id
1 'polypeptide(L)'
;VLANLRESIDSVQFIERQILPLLTRMIDGLEQFVSLDVPFLIDERTNRVDNLTVLLERADVTAAEKFRVVMEAWQIENDYARTIYTYTDEVDIAGVAREVDILQIGRVALLYQTADGQESGAWNQRTRSWEPVGNEYRNPIRQGIRLASNQVAPDLLLLPIFPPEAN
;
A
#
# COMPACT_ATOMS: atom_id res chain seq x y z
N VAL A 1 -21.70 2.93 -44.48
CA VAL A 1 -22.06 3.08 -43.05
C VAL A 1 -21.97 1.73 -42.34
N LEU A 2 -22.65 0.65 -42.81
CA LEU A 2 -22.65 -0.67 -42.19
C LEU A 2 -21.25 -1.34 -42.19
N ALA A 3 -20.45 -1.16 -43.23
CA ALA A 3 -19.08 -1.70 -43.31
C ALA A 3 -18.17 -1.04 -42.28
N ASN A 4 -18.20 0.27 -42.14
CA ASN A 4 -17.40 1.02 -41.16
C ASN A 4 -17.82 0.68 -39.71
N LEU A 5 -19.12 0.39 -39.50
CA LEU A 5 -19.61 -0.01 -38.19
C LEU A 5 -19.10 -1.39 -37.77
N ARG A 6 -19.06 -2.35 -38.72
CA ARG A 6 -18.48 -3.69 -38.49
C ARG A 6 -16.98 -3.62 -38.21
N GLU A 7 -16.23 -2.88 -39.00
CA GLU A 7 -14.81 -2.67 -38.81
C GLU A 7 -14.49 -2.04 -37.42
N SER A 8 -15.33 -1.08 -36.98
CA SER A 8 -15.20 -0.49 -35.65
C SER A 8 -15.49 -1.51 -34.54
N ILE A 9 -16.52 -2.37 -34.69
CA ILE A 9 -16.84 -3.43 -33.73
C ILE A 9 -15.73 -4.46 -33.65
N ASP A 10 -15.20 -4.89 -34.80
CA ASP A 10 -14.11 -5.87 -34.85
C ASP A 10 -12.83 -5.32 -34.24
N SER A 11 -12.51 -4.03 -34.43
CA SER A 11 -11.36 -3.38 -33.81
C SER A 11 -11.51 -3.26 -32.28
N VAL A 12 -12.70 -2.94 -31.77
CA VAL A 12 -12.97 -2.90 -30.32
C VAL A 12 -12.80 -4.29 -29.71
N GLN A 13 -13.37 -5.33 -30.31
CA GLN A 13 -13.22 -6.70 -29.82
C GLN A 13 -11.78 -7.19 -29.88
N PHE A 14 -11.00 -6.78 -30.89
CA PHE A 14 -9.58 -7.10 -30.98
C PHE A 14 -8.78 -6.45 -29.83
N ILE A 15 -9.05 -5.17 -29.55
CA ILE A 15 -8.41 -4.44 -28.44
C ILE A 15 -8.78 -5.08 -27.10
N GLU A 16 -10.04 -5.43 -26.87
CA GLU A 16 -10.48 -6.08 -25.65
C GLU A 16 -9.79 -7.41 -25.41
N ARG A 17 -9.63 -8.24 -26.46
CA ARG A 17 -8.91 -9.51 -26.36
C ARG A 17 -7.43 -9.38 -26.03
N GLN A 18 -6.79 -8.25 -26.35
CA GLN A 18 -5.38 -8.00 -26.04
C GLN A 18 -5.20 -7.31 -24.69
N ILE A 19 -6.13 -6.44 -24.30
CA ILE A 19 -6.03 -5.68 -23.03
C ILE A 19 -6.29 -6.57 -21.82
N LEU A 20 -7.29 -7.46 -21.86
CA LEU A 20 -7.63 -8.29 -20.70
C LEU A 20 -6.45 -9.12 -20.15
N PRO A 21 -5.66 -9.83 -20.99
CA PRO A 21 -4.49 -10.55 -20.48
C PRO A 21 -3.39 -9.63 -19.91
N LEU A 22 -3.30 -8.39 -20.41
CA LEU A 22 -2.39 -7.40 -19.85
C LEU A 22 -2.85 -6.97 -18.45
N LEU A 23 -4.14 -6.66 -18.31
CA LEU A 23 -4.72 -6.26 -17.03
C LEU A 23 -4.60 -7.37 -15.99
N THR A 24 -4.83 -8.63 -16.36
CA THR A 24 -4.62 -9.77 -15.47
C THR A 24 -3.19 -9.79 -14.93
N ARG A 25 -2.19 -9.70 -15.81
CA ARG A 25 -0.78 -9.66 -15.38
C ARG A 25 -0.45 -8.44 -14.52
N MET A 26 -1.09 -7.30 -14.76
CA MET A 26 -0.91 -6.11 -13.94
C MET A 26 -1.48 -6.31 -12.53
N ILE A 27 -2.63 -6.97 -12.40
CA ILE A 27 -3.24 -7.29 -11.10
C ILE A 27 -2.40 -8.33 -10.37
N ASP A 28 -1.95 -9.41 -11.04
CA ASP A 28 -1.06 -10.40 -10.46
C ASP A 28 0.25 -9.76 -9.95
N GLY A 29 0.81 -8.83 -10.73
CA GLY A 29 1.98 -8.05 -10.32
C GLY A 29 1.72 -7.16 -9.11
N LEU A 30 0.53 -6.55 -9.02
CA LEU A 30 0.11 -5.73 -7.89
C LEU A 30 -0.07 -6.58 -6.62
N GLU A 31 -0.68 -7.75 -6.73
CA GLU A 31 -0.84 -8.70 -5.63
C GLU A 31 0.52 -9.13 -5.07
N GLN A 32 1.44 -9.54 -5.94
CA GLN A 32 2.80 -9.90 -5.53
C GLN A 32 3.52 -8.71 -4.87
N PHE A 33 3.37 -7.53 -5.43
CA PHE A 33 3.97 -6.33 -4.87
C PHE A 33 3.46 -6.04 -3.46
N VAL A 34 2.13 -6.08 -3.24
CA VAL A 34 1.51 -5.88 -1.92
C VAL A 34 1.99 -6.93 -0.91
N SER A 35 2.10 -8.20 -1.33
CA SER A 35 2.50 -9.30 -0.45
C SER A 35 3.97 -9.23 0.00
N LEU A 36 4.85 -8.66 -0.82
CA LEU A 36 6.28 -8.55 -0.56
C LEU A 36 6.69 -7.25 0.13
N ASP A 37 5.81 -6.27 0.11
CA ASP A 37 6.04 -4.94 0.67
C ASP A 37 6.00 -4.91 2.21
N VAL A 38 6.27 -3.75 2.81
CA VAL A 38 6.00 -3.50 4.23
C VAL A 38 4.50 -3.61 4.49
N PRO A 39 4.07 -4.22 5.61
CA PRO A 39 2.67 -4.58 5.85
C PRO A 39 1.85 -3.41 6.43
N PHE A 40 1.76 -2.30 5.71
CA PHE A 40 0.88 -1.20 6.07
C PHE A 40 -0.46 -1.32 5.34
N LEU A 41 -1.56 -0.97 5.99
CA LEU A 41 -2.93 -0.98 5.46
C LEU A 41 -3.23 -2.28 4.67
N ILE A 42 -2.80 -3.42 5.21
CA ILE A 42 -2.77 -4.68 4.45
C ILE A 42 -4.16 -5.10 4.00
N ASP A 43 -5.17 -4.97 4.84
CA ASP A 43 -6.55 -5.34 4.53
C ASP A 43 -7.12 -4.45 3.42
N GLU A 44 -6.89 -3.15 3.47
CA GLU A 44 -7.34 -2.22 2.43
C GLU A 44 -6.68 -2.53 1.08
N ARG A 45 -5.37 -2.76 1.09
CA ARG A 45 -4.59 -3.04 -0.13
C ARG A 45 -4.97 -4.39 -0.74
N THR A 46 -5.15 -5.43 0.09
CA THR A 46 -5.60 -6.75 -0.38
C THR A 46 -7.02 -6.66 -0.93
N ASN A 47 -7.95 -6.04 -0.22
CA ASN A 47 -9.31 -5.83 -0.71
C ASN A 47 -9.35 -5.06 -2.04
N ARG A 48 -8.44 -4.10 -2.25
CA ARG A 48 -8.33 -3.39 -3.54
C ARG A 48 -7.95 -4.35 -4.66
N VAL A 49 -6.98 -5.23 -4.45
CA VAL A 49 -6.56 -6.24 -5.44
C VAL A 49 -7.70 -7.22 -5.74
N ASP A 50 -8.39 -7.72 -4.72
CA ASP A 50 -9.52 -8.63 -4.87
C ASP A 50 -10.66 -7.98 -5.70
N ASN A 51 -10.96 -6.72 -5.42
CA ASN A 51 -11.96 -5.97 -6.17
C ASN A 51 -11.58 -5.78 -7.64
N LEU A 52 -10.28 -5.62 -7.96
CA LEU A 52 -9.81 -5.56 -9.34
C LEU A 52 -10.01 -6.90 -10.07
N THR A 53 -9.74 -8.01 -9.40
CA THR A 53 -9.96 -9.35 -9.96
C THR A 53 -11.43 -9.56 -10.29
N VAL A 54 -12.34 -9.23 -9.37
CA VAL A 54 -13.79 -9.28 -9.60
C VAL A 54 -14.20 -8.34 -10.74
N LEU A 55 -13.61 -7.14 -10.83
CA LEU A 55 -13.90 -6.17 -11.90
C LEU A 55 -13.55 -6.73 -13.28
N LEU A 56 -12.47 -7.51 -13.42
CA LEU A 56 -12.09 -8.10 -14.71
C LEU A 56 -13.14 -9.08 -15.25
N GLU A 57 -13.84 -9.79 -14.38
CA GLU A 57 -14.87 -10.78 -14.76
C GLU A 57 -16.21 -10.13 -15.18
N ARG A 58 -16.41 -8.86 -14.86
CA ARG A 58 -17.67 -8.17 -15.16
C ARG A 58 -17.82 -7.89 -16.65
N ALA A 59 -18.90 -8.41 -17.24
CA ALA A 59 -19.25 -8.20 -18.64
C ALA A 59 -19.89 -6.82 -18.92
N ASP A 60 -20.43 -6.16 -17.89
CA ASP A 60 -21.10 -4.86 -17.97
C ASP A 60 -20.12 -3.67 -17.88
N VAL A 61 -18.82 -3.93 -17.69
CA VAL A 61 -17.76 -2.92 -17.60
C VAL A 61 -16.88 -2.98 -18.84
N THR A 62 -16.67 -1.84 -19.48
CA THR A 62 -15.83 -1.75 -20.69
C THR A 62 -14.36 -1.99 -20.40
N ALA A 63 -13.59 -2.46 -21.39
CA ALA A 63 -12.14 -2.65 -21.26
C ALA A 63 -11.41 -1.35 -20.90
N ALA A 64 -11.85 -0.22 -21.42
CA ALA A 64 -11.29 1.10 -21.10
C ALA A 64 -11.48 1.46 -19.62
N GLU A 65 -12.65 1.18 -19.06
CA GLU A 65 -12.92 1.43 -17.64
C GLU A 65 -12.13 0.47 -16.74
N LYS A 66 -12.05 -0.81 -17.09
CA LYS A 66 -11.19 -1.78 -16.40
C LYS A 66 -9.73 -1.30 -16.37
N PHE A 67 -9.21 -0.86 -17.51
CA PHE A 67 -7.86 -0.31 -17.59
C PHE A 67 -7.67 0.91 -16.69
N ARG A 68 -8.62 1.85 -16.72
CA ARG A 68 -8.57 3.06 -15.88
C ARG A 68 -8.48 2.71 -14.39
N VAL A 69 -9.31 1.78 -13.91
CA VAL A 69 -9.36 1.40 -12.50
C VAL A 69 -8.08 0.64 -12.08
N VAL A 70 -7.53 -0.22 -12.94
CA VAL A 70 -6.25 -0.90 -12.67
C VAL A 70 -5.11 0.12 -12.60
N MET A 71 -5.06 1.09 -13.50
CA MET A 71 -4.06 2.15 -13.46
C MET A 71 -4.18 3.03 -12.22
N GLU A 72 -5.40 3.33 -11.78
CA GLU A 72 -5.66 4.07 -10.55
C GLU A 72 -5.13 3.31 -9.31
N ALA A 73 -5.31 1.99 -9.24
CA ALA A 73 -4.77 1.19 -8.16
C ALA A 73 -3.22 1.24 -8.12
N TRP A 74 -2.56 1.16 -9.25
CA TRP A 74 -1.11 1.33 -9.36
C TRP A 74 -0.65 2.74 -8.96
N GLN A 75 -1.45 3.76 -9.32
CA GLN A 75 -1.17 5.14 -8.92
C GLN A 75 -1.24 5.31 -7.40
N ILE A 76 -2.26 4.74 -6.76
CA ILE A 76 -2.40 4.77 -5.30
C ILE A 76 -1.19 4.12 -4.63
N GLU A 77 -0.75 2.96 -5.12
CA GLU A 77 0.45 2.31 -4.60
C GLU A 77 1.71 3.18 -4.78
N ASN A 78 1.84 3.86 -5.91
CA ASN A 78 2.96 4.78 -6.12
C ASN A 78 2.90 5.99 -5.17
N ASP A 79 1.72 6.49 -4.86
CA ASP A 79 1.53 7.64 -3.98
C ASP A 79 1.89 7.31 -2.52
N TYR A 80 1.67 6.08 -2.06
CA TYR A 80 2.14 5.63 -0.73
C TYR A 80 3.65 5.80 -0.55
N ALA A 81 4.46 5.70 -1.61
CA ALA A 81 5.91 5.88 -1.53
C ALA A 81 6.34 7.32 -1.13
N ARG A 82 5.46 8.29 -1.26
CA ARG A 82 5.73 9.72 -1.06
C ARG A 82 4.97 10.32 0.12
N THR A 83 4.18 9.50 0.82
CA THR A 83 3.26 9.96 1.86
C THR A 83 3.79 9.62 3.23
N ILE A 84 3.62 10.52 4.18
CA ILE A 84 3.72 10.24 5.61
C ILE A 84 2.29 10.07 6.12
N TYR A 85 2.01 8.93 6.73
CA TYR A 85 0.66 8.57 7.14
C TYR A 85 0.66 7.98 8.54
N THR A 86 -0.43 8.18 9.30
CA THR A 86 -0.64 7.55 10.59
C THR A 86 -2.06 7.01 10.71
N TYR A 87 -2.19 5.87 11.36
CA TYR A 87 -3.45 5.20 11.64
C TYR A 87 -3.28 4.29 12.86
N THR A 88 -4.39 3.89 13.47
CA THR A 88 -4.39 2.93 14.58
C THR A 88 -4.63 1.54 14.01
N ASP A 89 -3.87 0.56 14.49
CA ASP A 89 -3.98 -0.83 14.06
C ASP A 89 -3.63 -1.78 15.22
N GLU A 90 -4.00 -3.05 15.08
CA GLU A 90 -3.63 -4.09 16.01
C GLU A 90 -2.40 -4.84 15.48
N VAL A 91 -1.33 -4.83 16.25
CA VAL A 91 -0.08 -5.52 15.88
C VAL A 91 0.30 -6.57 16.92
N ASP A 92 0.89 -7.67 16.47
CA ASP A 92 1.48 -8.67 17.36
C ASP A 92 2.86 -8.18 17.84
N ILE A 93 2.95 -7.91 19.13
CA ILE A 93 4.19 -7.54 19.80
C ILE A 93 4.57 -8.66 20.75
N ALA A 94 5.55 -9.44 20.38
CA ALA A 94 6.06 -10.58 21.16
C ALA A 94 4.97 -11.62 21.54
N GLY A 95 4.04 -11.91 20.62
CA GLY A 95 2.95 -12.87 20.81
C GLY A 95 1.72 -12.31 21.52
N VAL A 96 1.64 -10.98 21.68
CA VAL A 96 0.50 -10.29 22.27
C VAL A 96 -0.04 -9.26 21.28
N ALA A 97 -1.30 -9.43 20.85
CA ALA A 97 -1.99 -8.44 20.03
C ALA A 97 -2.22 -7.16 20.83
N ARG A 98 -1.80 -6.03 20.31
CA ARG A 98 -1.95 -4.72 20.94
C ARG A 98 -2.38 -3.67 19.92
N GLU A 99 -3.31 -2.84 20.32
CA GLU A 99 -3.68 -1.64 19.57
C GLU A 99 -2.58 -0.58 19.73
N VAL A 100 -2.08 -0.08 18.61
CA VAL A 100 -0.98 0.89 18.55
C VAL A 100 -1.23 1.94 17.47
N ASP A 101 -0.58 3.07 17.61
CA ASP A 101 -0.50 4.06 16.54
C ASP A 101 0.65 3.71 15.60
N ILE A 102 0.34 3.53 14.33
CA ILE A 102 1.31 3.25 13.27
C ILE A 102 1.73 4.57 12.63
N LEU A 103 3.02 4.74 12.41
CA LEU A 103 3.60 5.78 11.59
C LEU A 103 4.25 5.16 10.36
N GLN A 104 3.70 5.47 9.20
CA GLN A 104 4.24 5.07 7.91
C GLN A 104 4.96 6.25 7.26
N ILE A 105 6.17 6.04 6.78
CA ILE A 105 6.95 7.02 6.04
C ILE A 105 7.31 6.42 4.69
N GLY A 106 6.51 6.72 3.68
CA GLY A 106 6.63 6.10 2.38
C GLY A 106 6.65 4.58 2.48
N ARG A 107 7.64 3.97 1.84
CA ARG A 107 7.95 2.52 1.94
C ARG A 107 9.27 2.26 2.68
N VAL A 108 9.82 3.29 3.32
CA VAL A 108 11.14 3.26 3.93
C VAL A 108 11.07 2.87 5.39
N ALA A 109 10.05 3.34 6.11
CA ALA A 109 9.88 3.07 7.52
C ALA A 109 8.42 2.83 7.89
N LEU A 110 8.20 1.79 8.70
CA LEU A 110 6.95 1.52 9.36
C LEU A 110 7.24 1.35 10.85
N LEU A 111 6.65 2.21 11.67
CA LEU A 111 6.94 2.36 13.08
C LEU A 111 5.64 2.25 13.86
N TYR A 112 5.70 1.77 15.09
CA TYR A 112 4.55 1.83 16.00
C TYR A 112 4.90 2.53 17.32
N GLN A 113 3.88 3.05 17.96
CA GLN A 113 3.92 3.50 19.36
C GLN A 113 2.64 3.08 20.06
N THR A 114 2.76 2.54 21.28
CA THR A 114 1.59 2.25 22.13
C THR A 114 0.89 3.54 22.56
N ALA A 115 -0.41 3.48 22.83
CA ALA A 115 -1.23 4.64 23.20
C ALA A 115 -0.69 5.39 24.43
N ASP A 116 -0.07 4.67 25.38
CA ASP A 116 0.60 5.26 26.55
C ASP A 116 1.98 5.86 26.21
N GLY A 117 2.49 5.61 24.98
CA GLY A 117 3.78 6.07 24.50
C GLY A 117 4.97 5.44 25.19
N GLN A 118 4.77 4.33 25.91
CA GLN A 118 5.86 3.67 26.65
C GLN A 118 6.66 2.70 25.78
N GLU A 119 6.02 2.06 24.82
CA GLU A 119 6.65 1.14 23.91
C GLU A 119 6.61 1.67 22.49
N SER A 120 7.70 1.49 21.76
CA SER A 120 7.83 1.84 20.34
C SER A 120 8.67 0.81 19.64
N GLY A 121 8.37 0.56 18.38
CA GLY A 121 9.13 -0.37 17.55
C GLY A 121 9.09 0.01 16.09
N ALA A 122 9.87 -0.73 15.31
CA ALA A 122 9.96 -0.58 13.88
C ALA A 122 9.81 -1.95 13.20
N TRP A 123 9.22 -1.94 12.03
CA TRP A 123 9.14 -3.12 11.19
C TRP A 123 10.50 -3.44 10.57
N ASN A 124 10.97 -4.65 10.80
CA ASN A 124 12.17 -5.16 10.14
C ASN A 124 11.74 -6.02 8.93
N GLN A 125 11.99 -5.53 7.73
CA GLN A 125 11.60 -6.21 6.50
C GLN A 125 12.36 -7.54 6.29
N ARG A 126 13.57 -7.66 6.84
CA ARG A 126 14.38 -8.87 6.72
C ARG A 126 13.82 -10.02 7.57
N THR A 127 13.48 -9.73 8.82
CA THR A 127 12.91 -10.73 9.75
C THR A 127 11.41 -10.85 9.62
N ARG A 128 10.76 -9.91 8.87
CA ARG A 128 9.31 -9.74 8.75
C ARG A 128 8.62 -9.75 10.11
N SER A 129 9.16 -8.97 11.01
CA SER A 129 8.65 -8.85 12.38
C SER A 129 8.85 -7.44 12.93
N TRP A 130 8.01 -7.11 13.91
CA TRP A 130 8.18 -5.90 14.70
C TRP A 130 9.31 -6.07 15.69
N GLU A 131 10.22 -5.12 15.71
CA GLU A 131 11.34 -5.09 16.65
C GLU A 131 11.27 -3.83 17.52
N PRO A 132 11.48 -3.97 18.85
CA PRO A 132 11.48 -2.82 19.73
C PRO A 132 12.66 -1.91 19.41
N VAL A 133 12.43 -0.59 19.53
CA VAL A 133 13.47 0.43 19.36
C VAL A 133 13.82 1.10 20.68
N GLY A 134 15.00 1.72 20.75
CA GLY A 134 15.46 2.39 21.95
C GLY A 134 14.57 3.54 22.39
N ASN A 135 14.63 3.86 23.68
CA ASN A 135 13.82 4.90 24.30
C ASN A 135 14.07 6.29 23.71
N GLU A 136 15.23 6.52 23.13
CA GLU A 136 15.61 7.74 22.44
C GLU A 136 14.71 8.05 21.24
N TYR A 137 14.09 7.02 20.64
CA TYR A 137 13.19 7.18 19.48
C TYR A 137 11.73 7.44 19.85
N ARG A 138 11.33 7.31 21.10
CA ARG A 138 9.93 7.51 21.55
C ARG A 138 9.40 8.90 21.20
N ASN A 139 10.18 9.95 21.50
CA ASN A 139 9.77 11.32 21.20
C ASN A 139 9.77 11.62 19.70
N PRO A 140 10.80 11.24 18.92
CA PRO A 140 10.77 11.37 17.46
C PRO A 140 9.60 10.67 16.81
N ILE A 141 9.25 9.43 17.22
CA ILE A 141 8.11 8.69 16.68
C ILE A 141 6.79 9.40 17.01
N ARG A 142 6.60 9.83 18.26
CA ARG A 142 5.43 10.61 18.67
C ARG A 142 5.28 11.90 17.87
N GLN A 143 6.40 12.60 17.64
CA GLN A 143 6.40 13.81 16.83
C GLN A 143 6.03 13.51 15.38
N GLY A 144 6.51 12.39 14.81
CA GLY A 144 6.15 11.92 13.48
C GLY A 144 4.66 11.61 13.35
N ILE A 145 4.06 10.94 14.34
CA ILE A 145 2.62 10.65 14.40
C ILE A 145 1.82 11.96 14.42
N ARG A 146 2.22 12.93 15.26
CA ARG A 146 1.57 14.25 15.32
C ARG A 146 1.71 15.05 14.04
N LEU A 147 2.87 14.95 13.36
CA LEU A 147 3.11 15.56 12.07
C LEU A 147 2.21 14.94 11.00
N ALA A 148 2.14 13.61 10.94
CA ALA A 148 1.28 12.88 10.01
C ALA A 148 -0.22 13.18 10.24
N SER A 149 -0.60 13.47 11.48
CA SER A 149 -1.97 13.91 11.86
C SER A 149 -2.21 15.41 11.64
N ASN A 150 -1.29 16.16 11.02
CA ASN A 150 -1.36 17.62 10.83
C ASN A 150 -1.51 18.42 12.15
N GLN A 151 -1.05 17.88 13.27
CA GLN A 151 -1.12 18.54 14.57
C GLN A 151 0.06 19.47 14.85
N VAL A 152 1.15 19.33 14.12
CA VAL A 152 2.38 20.12 14.23
C VAL A 152 2.92 20.45 12.84
N ALA A 153 3.71 21.53 12.75
CA ALA A 153 4.39 21.89 11.52
C ALA A 153 5.49 20.86 11.17
N PRO A 154 5.82 20.69 9.87
CA PRO A 154 6.92 19.85 9.43
C PRO A 154 8.23 20.24 10.10
N ASP A 155 8.97 19.25 10.60
CA ASP A 155 10.26 19.40 11.25
C ASP A 155 11.15 18.20 10.89
N LEU A 156 12.45 18.31 11.19
CA LEU A 156 13.40 17.23 10.98
C LEU A 156 13.21 16.13 12.04
N LEU A 157 12.97 14.90 11.58
CA LEU A 157 12.81 13.72 12.45
C LEU A 157 13.98 12.77 12.26
N LEU A 158 14.56 12.31 13.38
CA LEU A 158 15.54 11.23 13.40
C LEU A 158 14.82 9.96 13.82
N LEU A 159 14.60 9.05 12.87
CA LEU A 159 13.84 7.82 13.07
C LEU A 159 14.70 6.59 12.82
N PRO A 160 14.46 5.49 13.56
CA PRO A 160 15.16 4.24 13.32
C PRO A 160 14.65 3.57 12.03
N ILE A 161 15.57 3.15 11.18
CA ILE A 161 15.26 2.44 9.93
C ILE A 161 16.13 1.18 9.90
N PHE A 162 15.51 0.03 9.66
CA PHE A 162 16.23 -1.18 9.32
C PHE A 162 16.56 -1.17 7.83
N PRO A 163 17.84 -1.03 7.43
CA PRO A 163 18.19 -0.96 6.02
C PRO A 163 17.85 -2.29 5.33
N PRO A 164 17.38 -2.24 4.07
CA PRO A 164 17.29 -3.44 3.24
C PRO A 164 18.70 -4.00 3.02
N GLU A 165 18.80 -5.33 2.83
CA GLU A 165 20.08 -5.92 2.46
C GLU A 165 20.56 -5.31 1.13
N ALA A 166 21.83 -4.84 1.12
CA ALA A 166 22.51 -4.54 -0.12
C ALA A 166 22.85 -5.88 -0.80
N ASN A 167 22.19 -6.17 -1.91
CA ASN A 167 22.58 -7.26 -2.82
C ASN A 167 23.91 -6.96 -3.48
#